data_c24e48c63419dcd97567e8ac360421f6
#
_entry.id   c24e48c63419dcd97567e8ac360421f6
#
_cell.length_a   1.000
_cell.length_b   1.000
_cell.length_c   1.000
_cell.angle_alpha   90.00
_cell.angle_beta   90.00
_cell.angle_gamma   90.00
#
_symmetry.space_group_name_H-M   'P 1'
#
loop_
_entity.id
_entity.type
_entity.pdbx_description
1 polymer ?
#
loop_
_entity_poly.entity_id
_entity_poly.type
_entity_poly.pdbx_seq_one_letter_code
_entity_poly.pdbx_strand_id
1 'polypeptide(L)'
;KGDESLVGFGTVDFDSGDIKAQVNRIADFGFRGIKLHPAYQEFNIMGDKACEVYSAAQERGLFLSFHTGLHWHRIADYRPLLFDEVAWNFPSLKFSMEHVGGYHFFREALAVICNNHHRASDPRRVYAGLTSIMPDDNGLPDYWTLTDDELLTLIHQGDDDCAIFGLDFPYKKADYAKALINRIIALDISEEAKEGILGKNLEHALGMD
;
A
#
# COMPACT_ATOMS: atom_id res chain seq x y z
N LYS A 1 -10.19 23.46 13.93
CA LYS A 1 -8.85 22.88 14.00
C LYS A 1 -9.03 21.38 13.92
N GLY A 2 -8.46 20.73 12.92
CA GLY A 2 -8.45 19.27 12.82
C GLY A 2 -7.59 18.67 13.94
N ASP A 3 -7.79 17.38 14.22
CA ASP A 3 -6.93 16.61 15.09
C ASP A 3 -5.59 16.38 14.37
N GLU A 4 -4.51 16.92 14.91
CA GLU A 4 -3.17 16.85 14.32
C GLU A 4 -2.59 15.41 14.32
N SER A 5 -3.22 14.49 15.06
CA SER A 5 -2.88 13.05 15.04
C SER A 5 -3.47 12.31 13.83
N LEU A 6 -4.33 12.94 13.04
CA LEU A 6 -4.99 12.33 11.89
C LEU A 6 -4.41 12.84 10.58
N VAL A 7 -4.04 11.90 9.70
CA VAL A 7 -3.58 12.17 8.35
C VAL A 7 -4.63 11.71 7.35
N GLY A 8 -5.14 12.65 6.54
CA GLY A 8 -6.19 12.37 5.56
C GLY A 8 -5.62 11.84 4.25
N PHE A 9 -6.34 10.87 3.67
CA PHE A 9 -6.17 10.44 2.27
C PHE A 9 -7.46 10.75 1.52
N GLY A 10 -7.30 11.22 0.27
CA GLY A 10 -8.42 11.41 -0.66
C GLY A 10 -8.65 10.18 -1.54
N THR A 11 -9.60 10.31 -2.45
CA THR A 11 -9.76 9.39 -3.58
C THR A 11 -10.15 10.18 -4.83
N VAL A 12 -9.97 9.58 -6.00
CA VAL A 12 -10.24 10.19 -7.31
C VAL A 12 -11.46 9.51 -7.93
N ASP A 13 -12.32 10.29 -8.53
CA ASP A 13 -13.42 9.80 -9.35
C ASP A 13 -12.97 9.76 -10.82
N PHE A 14 -12.84 8.54 -11.36
CA PHE A 14 -12.39 8.33 -12.74
C PHE A 14 -13.47 8.64 -13.79
N ASP A 15 -14.75 8.73 -13.38
CA ASP A 15 -15.86 8.99 -14.28
C ASP A 15 -16.15 10.47 -14.45
N SER A 16 -15.70 11.31 -13.52
CA SER A 16 -16.02 12.74 -13.51
C SER A 16 -14.80 13.65 -13.54
N GLY A 17 -14.84 14.60 -14.45
CA GLY A 17 -14.03 15.81 -14.44
C GLY A 17 -12.55 15.62 -14.78
N ASP A 18 -11.78 16.64 -14.47
CA ASP A 18 -10.35 16.76 -14.68
C ASP A 18 -9.61 16.04 -13.54
N ILE A 19 -8.94 14.97 -13.85
CA ILE A 19 -8.17 14.14 -12.91
C ILE A 19 -7.09 14.97 -12.19
N LYS A 20 -6.33 15.75 -12.93
CA LYS A 20 -5.28 16.61 -12.35
C LYS A 20 -5.85 17.64 -11.38
N ALA A 21 -7.00 18.23 -11.68
CA ALA A 21 -7.68 19.16 -10.79
C ALA A 21 -8.15 18.47 -9.50
N GLN A 22 -8.63 17.21 -9.57
CA GLN A 22 -9.00 16.45 -8.38
C GLN A 22 -7.79 16.16 -7.49
N VAL A 23 -6.68 15.69 -8.05
CA VAL A 23 -5.43 15.43 -7.31
C VAL A 23 -4.90 16.72 -6.66
N ASN A 24 -4.87 17.83 -7.41
CA ASN A 24 -4.45 19.11 -6.85
C ASN A 24 -5.32 19.55 -5.68
N ARG A 25 -6.63 19.39 -5.78
CA ARG A 25 -7.56 19.73 -4.70
C ARG A 25 -7.33 18.88 -3.45
N ILE A 26 -7.02 17.58 -3.59
CA ILE A 26 -6.65 16.70 -2.47
C ILE A 26 -5.42 17.25 -1.76
N ALA A 27 -4.37 17.61 -2.51
CA ALA A 27 -3.16 18.20 -1.95
C ALA A 27 -3.42 19.56 -1.28
N ASP A 28 -4.24 20.42 -1.90
CA ASP A 28 -4.57 21.76 -1.40
C ASP A 28 -5.40 21.70 -0.09
N PHE A 29 -6.17 20.62 0.13
CA PHE A 29 -6.80 20.34 1.42
C PHE A 29 -5.83 19.87 2.52
N GLY A 30 -4.56 19.67 2.19
CA GLY A 30 -3.54 19.19 3.13
C GLY A 30 -3.53 17.68 3.32
N PHE A 31 -4.21 16.92 2.47
CA PHE A 31 -4.12 15.47 2.50
C PHE A 31 -2.74 15.00 2.03
N ARG A 32 -2.26 13.90 2.62
CA ARG A 32 -0.93 13.37 2.35
C ARG A 32 -0.90 12.27 1.29
N GLY A 33 -2.06 11.76 0.91
CA GLY A 33 -2.13 10.67 -0.06
C GLY A 33 -3.49 10.47 -0.69
N ILE A 34 -3.54 9.48 -1.57
CA ILE A 34 -4.75 9.07 -2.30
C ILE A 34 -4.90 7.56 -2.15
N LYS A 35 -6.09 7.09 -1.76
CA LYS A 35 -6.49 5.69 -1.82
C LYS A 35 -7.07 5.40 -3.21
N LEU A 36 -6.56 4.36 -3.84
CA LEU A 36 -7.06 3.84 -5.12
C LEU A 36 -7.43 2.36 -4.99
N HIS A 37 -8.54 1.99 -5.60
CA HIS A 37 -9.04 0.62 -5.60
C HIS A 37 -9.38 0.21 -7.05
N PRO A 38 -8.42 -0.35 -7.79
CA PRO A 38 -8.59 -0.61 -9.24
C PRO A 38 -9.86 -1.38 -9.58
N ALA A 39 -10.18 -2.42 -8.79
CA ALA A 39 -11.37 -3.23 -9.05
C ALA A 39 -12.68 -2.50 -8.74
N TYR A 40 -12.76 -1.72 -7.67
CA TYR A 40 -13.96 -0.95 -7.32
C TYR A 40 -14.18 0.27 -8.22
N GLN A 41 -13.09 0.90 -8.63
CA GLN A 41 -13.11 2.08 -9.50
C GLN A 41 -13.01 1.70 -10.98
N GLU A 42 -12.98 0.39 -11.28
CA GLU A 42 -13.01 -0.20 -12.62
C GLU A 42 -12.00 0.40 -13.60
N PHE A 43 -10.77 0.62 -13.15
CA PHE A 43 -9.71 1.17 -14.00
C PHE A 43 -8.55 0.19 -14.21
N ASN A 44 -7.92 0.32 -15.36
CA ASN A 44 -6.64 -0.35 -15.63
C ASN A 44 -5.50 0.44 -15.00
N ILE A 45 -4.62 -0.26 -14.26
CA ILE A 45 -3.45 0.33 -13.56
C ILE A 45 -2.59 1.19 -14.52
N MET A 46 -2.42 0.76 -15.76
CA MET A 46 -1.65 1.49 -16.78
C MET A 46 -2.54 2.23 -17.79
N GLY A 47 -3.81 2.46 -17.45
CA GLY A 47 -4.70 3.29 -18.27
C GLY A 47 -4.36 4.78 -18.21
N ASP A 48 -4.70 5.54 -19.27
CA ASP A 48 -4.34 6.96 -19.41
C ASP A 48 -4.75 7.80 -18.18
N LYS A 49 -5.98 7.65 -17.71
CA LYS A 49 -6.47 8.38 -16.53
C LYS A 49 -5.73 8.02 -15.24
N ALA A 50 -5.33 6.76 -15.08
CA ALA A 50 -4.54 6.31 -13.95
C ALA A 50 -3.14 6.92 -14.00
N CYS A 51 -2.50 6.92 -15.16
CA CYS A 51 -1.20 7.58 -15.39
C CYS A 51 -1.27 9.09 -15.11
N GLU A 52 -2.39 9.74 -15.41
CA GLU A 52 -2.62 11.15 -15.08
C GLU A 52 -2.69 11.38 -13.56
N VAL A 53 -3.34 10.46 -12.79
CA VAL A 53 -3.30 10.48 -11.32
C VAL A 53 -1.87 10.37 -10.82
N TYR A 54 -1.09 9.42 -11.34
CA TYR A 54 0.28 9.14 -10.87
C TYR A 54 1.22 10.33 -11.14
N SER A 55 1.12 10.91 -12.33
CA SER A 55 1.88 12.11 -12.69
C SER A 55 1.56 13.27 -11.75
N ALA A 56 0.28 13.57 -11.55
CA ALA A 56 -0.14 14.67 -10.69
C ALA A 56 0.20 14.40 -9.20
N ALA A 57 0.06 13.15 -8.72
CA ALA A 57 0.42 12.77 -7.36
C ALA A 57 1.94 12.90 -7.12
N GLN A 58 2.76 12.46 -8.07
CA GLN A 58 4.22 12.62 -8.04
C GLN A 58 4.62 14.10 -7.98
N GLU A 59 4.03 14.96 -8.83
CA GLU A 59 4.27 16.41 -8.83
C GLU A 59 3.94 17.08 -7.49
N ARG A 60 2.91 16.56 -6.77
CA ARG A 60 2.44 17.10 -5.51
C ARG A 60 3.03 16.39 -4.27
N GLY A 61 3.89 15.38 -4.47
CA GLY A 61 4.48 14.61 -3.39
C GLY A 61 3.46 13.78 -2.57
N LEU A 62 2.33 13.39 -3.18
CA LEU A 62 1.31 12.59 -2.54
C LEU A 62 1.68 11.10 -2.57
N PHE A 63 1.42 10.41 -1.46
CA PHE A 63 1.53 8.96 -1.36
C PHE A 63 0.30 8.28 -1.95
N LEU A 64 0.48 7.16 -2.69
CA LEU A 64 -0.65 6.38 -3.18
C LEU A 64 -0.80 5.07 -2.38
N SER A 65 -2.00 4.79 -1.88
CA SER A 65 -2.34 3.50 -1.28
C SER A 65 -3.23 2.72 -2.24
N PHE A 66 -2.70 1.64 -2.81
CA PHE A 66 -3.44 0.81 -3.75
C PHE A 66 -4.01 -0.44 -3.08
N HIS A 67 -5.28 -0.72 -3.33
CA HIS A 67 -5.76 -2.08 -3.12
C HIS A 67 -5.06 -3.02 -4.10
N THR A 68 -4.52 -4.12 -3.61
CA THR A 68 -3.97 -5.22 -4.40
C THR A 68 -4.55 -6.55 -3.92
N GLY A 69 -4.36 -7.60 -4.70
CA GLY A 69 -4.98 -8.88 -4.41
C GLY A 69 -6.29 -9.10 -5.16
N LEU A 70 -6.87 -10.27 -4.96
CA LEU A 70 -8.05 -10.70 -5.72
C LEU A 70 -9.28 -9.86 -5.35
N HIS A 71 -9.97 -9.35 -6.36
CA HIS A 71 -11.29 -8.70 -6.23
C HIS A 71 -12.14 -8.94 -7.49
N TRP A 72 -13.45 -8.65 -7.41
CA TRP A 72 -14.42 -8.96 -8.50
C TRP A 72 -14.33 -7.98 -9.67
N HIS A 73 -13.22 -8.00 -10.39
CA HIS A 73 -12.99 -7.26 -11.62
C HIS A 73 -12.02 -8.03 -12.51
N ARG A 74 -11.82 -7.58 -13.73
CA ARG A 74 -10.89 -8.18 -14.68
C ARG A 74 -9.45 -8.13 -14.15
N ILE A 75 -8.87 -9.27 -13.79
CA ILE A 75 -7.53 -9.39 -13.16
C ILE A 75 -6.45 -8.72 -14.02
N ALA A 76 -6.53 -8.81 -15.36
CA ALA A 76 -5.57 -8.21 -16.27
C ALA A 76 -5.42 -6.68 -16.09
N ASP A 77 -6.42 -6.00 -15.51
CA ASP A 77 -6.41 -4.56 -15.32
C ASP A 77 -5.70 -4.13 -14.03
N TYR A 78 -5.53 -5.05 -13.06
CA TYR A 78 -4.94 -4.75 -11.73
C TYR A 78 -3.99 -5.84 -11.21
N ARG A 79 -3.46 -6.69 -12.07
CA ARG A 79 -2.49 -7.71 -11.69
C ARG A 79 -1.26 -7.07 -11.03
N PRO A 80 -0.73 -7.60 -9.92
CA PRO A 80 0.36 -6.97 -9.16
C PRO A 80 1.59 -6.59 -9.97
N LEU A 81 1.98 -7.36 -10.98
CA LEU A 81 3.12 -7.02 -11.85
C LEU A 81 2.96 -5.70 -12.62
N LEU A 82 1.74 -5.19 -12.81
CA LEU A 82 1.52 -3.87 -13.42
C LEU A 82 2.05 -2.71 -12.55
N PHE A 83 2.21 -2.93 -11.24
CA PHE A 83 2.76 -1.91 -10.35
C PHE A 83 4.28 -1.70 -10.54
N ASP A 84 4.98 -2.67 -11.14
CA ASP A 84 6.36 -2.48 -11.58
C ASP A 84 6.45 -1.42 -12.67
N GLU A 85 5.51 -1.42 -13.62
CA GLU A 85 5.38 -0.37 -14.64
C GLU A 85 5.06 1.01 -14.03
N VAL A 86 4.22 1.05 -12.98
CA VAL A 86 3.96 2.30 -12.26
C VAL A 86 5.24 2.83 -11.63
N ALA A 87 6.00 1.99 -10.92
CA ALA A 87 7.24 2.39 -10.29
C ALA A 87 8.32 2.81 -11.30
N TRP A 88 8.36 2.15 -12.47
CA TRP A 88 9.30 2.46 -13.54
C TRP A 88 9.01 3.80 -14.22
N ASN A 89 7.73 4.04 -14.57
CA ASN A 89 7.33 5.23 -15.32
C ASN A 89 7.18 6.47 -14.43
N PHE A 90 7.00 6.30 -13.11
CA PHE A 90 6.85 7.39 -12.13
C PHE A 90 7.90 7.28 -11.02
N PRO A 91 9.16 7.62 -11.31
CA PRO A 91 10.31 7.28 -10.46
C PRO A 91 10.37 8.04 -9.12
N SER A 92 9.60 9.09 -8.92
CA SER A 92 9.51 9.81 -7.62
C SER A 92 8.23 9.50 -6.85
N LEU A 93 7.33 8.67 -7.43
CA LEU A 93 6.09 8.31 -6.80
C LEU A 93 6.34 7.30 -5.68
N LYS A 94 5.75 7.55 -4.50
CA LYS A 94 5.73 6.59 -3.38
C LYS A 94 4.35 5.96 -3.28
N PHE A 95 4.30 4.64 -3.09
CA PHE A 95 3.02 3.96 -2.94
C PHE A 95 3.12 2.66 -2.14
N SER A 96 1.98 2.22 -1.61
CA SER A 96 1.81 0.92 -0.98
C SER A 96 0.92 0.00 -1.80
N MET A 97 1.27 -1.29 -1.75
CA MET A 97 0.47 -2.39 -2.27
C MET A 97 -0.24 -3.05 -1.07
N GLU A 98 -1.48 -2.62 -0.79
CA GLU A 98 -2.25 -3.12 0.33
C GLU A 98 -2.56 -4.61 0.16
N HIS A 99 -2.57 -5.36 1.27
CA HIS A 99 -2.70 -6.82 1.30
C HIS A 99 -1.55 -7.58 0.64
N VAL A 100 -0.52 -6.88 0.11
CA VAL A 100 0.66 -7.47 -0.56
C VAL A 100 0.27 -8.49 -1.65
N GLY A 101 -0.74 -8.16 -2.47
CA GLY A 101 -1.29 -9.10 -3.47
C GLY A 101 -2.18 -10.20 -2.88
N GLY A 102 -2.20 -10.35 -1.54
CA GLY A 102 -2.97 -11.34 -0.83
C GLY A 102 -2.56 -12.79 -1.14
N TYR A 103 -3.35 -13.75 -0.67
CA TYR A 103 -3.10 -15.19 -0.80
C TYR A 103 -2.75 -15.66 -2.24
N HIS A 104 -3.38 -15.05 -3.25
CA HIS A 104 -3.22 -15.50 -4.64
C HIS A 104 -2.03 -14.89 -5.38
N PHE A 105 -1.61 -13.66 -5.02
CA PHE A 105 -0.62 -12.90 -5.79
C PHE A 105 0.57 -12.40 -4.95
N PHE A 106 0.74 -12.92 -3.74
CA PHE A 106 1.84 -12.52 -2.84
C PHE A 106 3.20 -12.48 -3.54
N ARG A 107 3.56 -13.54 -4.27
CA ARG A 107 4.88 -13.62 -4.91
C ARG A 107 5.08 -12.59 -6.02
N GLU A 108 4.01 -12.21 -6.73
CA GLU A 108 4.10 -11.14 -7.72
C GLU A 108 4.28 -9.77 -7.06
N ALA A 109 3.53 -9.49 -5.99
CA ALA A 109 3.68 -8.26 -5.23
C ALA A 109 5.07 -8.17 -4.57
N LEU A 110 5.55 -9.25 -3.98
CA LEU A 110 6.91 -9.35 -3.43
C LEU A 110 7.96 -9.02 -4.48
N ALA A 111 7.84 -9.59 -5.69
CA ALA A 111 8.77 -9.31 -6.78
C ALA A 111 8.81 -7.81 -7.14
N VAL A 112 7.66 -7.14 -7.19
CA VAL A 112 7.58 -5.69 -7.46
C VAL A 112 8.24 -4.88 -6.34
N ILE A 113 7.94 -5.20 -5.07
CA ILE A 113 8.49 -4.50 -3.90
C ILE A 113 10.02 -4.62 -3.89
N CYS A 114 10.54 -5.83 -4.06
CA CYS A 114 11.98 -6.08 -4.07
C CYS A 114 12.68 -5.48 -5.30
N ASN A 115 12.06 -5.57 -6.49
CA ASN A 115 12.64 -5.03 -7.71
C ASN A 115 12.79 -3.50 -7.68
N ASN A 116 12.01 -2.81 -6.90
CA ASN A 116 12.02 -1.34 -6.81
C ASN A 116 12.79 -0.78 -5.60
N HIS A 117 13.65 -1.60 -4.99
CA HIS A 117 14.58 -1.19 -3.94
C HIS A 117 15.94 -1.87 -4.13
N HIS A 118 16.76 -1.34 -5.03
CA HIS A 118 18.01 -2.00 -5.43
C HIS A 118 19.21 -1.74 -4.51
N ARG A 119 19.16 -0.69 -3.70
CA ARG A 119 20.25 -0.31 -2.78
C ARG A 119 19.66 0.21 -1.49
N ALA A 120 20.20 -0.21 -0.37
CA ALA A 120 19.81 0.32 0.94
C ALA A 120 19.98 1.85 1.07
N SER A 121 20.76 2.49 0.20
CA SER A 121 20.92 3.95 0.14
C SER A 121 19.82 4.67 -0.64
N ASP A 122 19.03 3.94 -1.43
CA ASP A 122 17.99 4.55 -2.24
C ASP A 122 16.71 4.73 -1.40
N PRO A 123 16.03 5.87 -1.48
CA PRO A 123 14.80 6.04 -0.72
C PRO A 123 13.75 5.02 -1.18
N ARG A 124 13.14 4.33 -0.24
CA ARG A 124 12.06 3.40 -0.54
C ARG A 124 10.87 4.12 -1.18
N ARG A 125 10.30 3.49 -2.20
CA ARG A 125 9.16 4.02 -2.94
C ARG A 125 7.97 3.08 -2.99
N VAL A 126 8.21 1.77 -2.97
CA VAL A 126 7.17 0.75 -3.02
C VAL A 126 7.13 0.00 -1.70
N TYR A 127 5.97 0.03 -1.06
CA TYR A 127 5.75 -0.52 0.28
C TYR A 127 4.74 -1.67 0.26
N ALA A 128 4.92 -2.61 1.16
CA ALA A 128 3.97 -3.67 1.47
C ALA A 128 2.97 -3.17 2.53
N GLY A 129 1.71 -3.00 2.17
CA GLY A 129 0.66 -2.64 3.13
C GLY A 129 0.09 -3.89 3.83
N LEU A 130 0.34 -4.04 5.12
CA LEU A 130 -0.07 -5.20 5.91
C LEU A 130 -1.52 -5.06 6.41
N THR A 131 -2.45 -4.85 5.50
CA THR A 131 -3.88 -4.71 5.80
C THR A 131 -4.63 -6.03 5.57
N SER A 132 -5.53 -6.39 6.46
CA SER A 132 -6.43 -7.58 6.35
C SER A 132 -5.71 -8.91 6.08
N ILE A 133 -4.46 -9.08 6.52
CA ILE A 133 -3.60 -10.22 6.17
C ILE A 133 -3.72 -11.44 7.11
N MET A 134 -4.59 -11.40 8.10
CA MET A 134 -4.82 -12.54 9.00
C MET A 134 -5.87 -13.50 8.41
N PRO A 135 -5.80 -14.80 8.74
CA PRO A 135 -6.85 -15.74 8.38
C PRO A 135 -8.22 -15.34 8.96
N ASP A 136 -9.26 -15.97 8.47
CA ASP A 136 -10.60 -15.84 9.03
C ASP A 136 -10.71 -16.46 10.45
N ASP A 137 -11.87 -16.32 11.08
CA ASP A 137 -12.12 -16.85 12.43
C ASP A 137 -12.00 -18.37 12.53
N ASN A 138 -12.06 -19.10 11.42
CA ASN A 138 -11.88 -20.56 11.34
C ASN A 138 -10.40 -20.94 11.14
N GLY A 139 -9.50 -19.97 11.04
CA GLY A 139 -8.08 -20.21 10.78
C GLY A 139 -7.76 -20.58 9.33
N LEU A 140 -8.73 -20.47 8.42
CA LEU A 140 -8.52 -20.71 7.00
C LEU A 140 -8.05 -19.43 6.28
N PRO A 141 -7.23 -19.55 5.24
CA PRO A 141 -6.83 -18.37 4.48
C PRO A 141 -8.03 -17.72 3.79
N ASP A 142 -8.19 -16.44 4.03
CA ASP A 142 -9.06 -15.54 3.25
C ASP A 142 -8.28 -15.05 2.01
N TYR A 143 -8.93 -14.29 1.13
CA TYR A 143 -8.34 -13.77 -0.12
C TYR A 143 -7.04 -12.98 0.10
N TRP A 144 -6.85 -12.39 1.24
CA TRP A 144 -5.71 -11.51 1.55
C TRP A 144 -4.77 -12.04 2.63
N THR A 145 -5.02 -13.26 3.12
CA THR A 145 -4.22 -13.87 4.19
C THR A 145 -2.78 -14.11 3.74
N LEU A 146 -1.84 -13.73 4.59
CA LEU A 146 -0.43 -14.10 4.48
C LEU A 146 -0.04 -14.96 5.69
N THR A 147 0.81 -15.95 5.45
CA THR A 147 1.43 -16.78 6.49
C THR A 147 2.58 -16.05 7.18
N ASP A 148 3.05 -16.52 8.33
CA ASP A 148 4.24 -15.98 8.99
C ASP A 148 5.50 -16.18 8.15
N ASP A 149 5.60 -17.31 7.44
CA ASP A 149 6.71 -17.58 6.52
C ASP A 149 6.74 -16.57 5.35
N GLU A 150 5.57 -16.16 4.84
CA GLU A 150 5.48 -15.13 3.81
C GLU A 150 5.85 -13.75 4.35
N LEU A 151 5.44 -13.41 5.58
CA LEU A 151 5.85 -12.16 6.23
C LEU A 151 7.35 -12.12 6.50
N LEU A 152 7.94 -13.20 7.02
CA LEU A 152 9.38 -13.31 7.21
C LEU A 152 10.13 -13.22 5.88
N THR A 153 9.61 -13.86 4.82
CA THR A 153 10.19 -13.79 3.47
C THR A 153 10.14 -12.35 2.93
N LEU A 154 9.01 -11.66 3.12
CA LEU A 154 8.85 -10.26 2.70
C LEU A 154 9.89 -9.37 3.36
N ILE A 155 10.06 -9.47 4.67
CA ILE A 155 10.99 -8.63 5.43
C ILE A 155 12.44 -9.00 5.09
N HIS A 156 12.76 -10.30 4.97
CA HIS A 156 14.10 -10.76 4.61
C HIS A 156 14.55 -10.31 3.21
N GLN A 157 13.63 -10.26 2.23
CA GLN A 157 13.96 -9.88 0.85
C GLN A 157 13.75 -8.38 0.58
N GLY A 158 12.85 -7.75 1.33
CA GLY A 158 12.44 -6.37 1.14
C GLY A 158 13.08 -5.37 2.09
N ASP A 159 13.92 -5.82 3.02
CA ASP A 159 14.50 -5.04 4.12
C ASP A 159 13.49 -4.54 5.17
N ASP A 160 14.00 -4.08 6.32
CA ASP A 160 13.23 -3.71 7.52
C ASP A 160 12.25 -2.54 7.31
N ASP A 161 12.47 -1.72 6.29
CA ASP A 161 11.64 -0.56 5.95
C ASP A 161 10.55 -0.85 4.89
N CYS A 162 10.40 -2.12 4.45
CA CYS A 162 9.54 -2.46 3.31
C CYS A 162 8.04 -2.46 3.64
N ALA A 163 7.65 -2.67 4.88
CA ALA A 163 6.27 -2.94 5.24
C ALA A 163 5.67 -1.84 6.13
N ILE A 164 4.38 -1.58 5.96
CA ILE A 164 3.60 -0.63 6.74
C ILE A 164 2.35 -1.30 7.29
N PHE A 165 2.03 -1.01 8.56
CA PHE A 165 0.82 -1.50 9.22
C PHE A 165 -0.43 -0.82 8.65
N GLY A 166 -1.51 -1.60 8.49
CA GLY A 166 -2.84 -1.10 8.16
C GLY A 166 -3.94 -1.98 8.73
N LEU A 167 -5.14 -1.43 8.91
CA LEU A 167 -6.27 -2.12 9.53
C LEU A 167 -7.37 -2.51 8.56
N ASP A 168 -7.63 -1.67 7.56
CA ASP A 168 -8.79 -1.80 6.67
C ASP A 168 -10.15 -1.57 7.40
N PHE A 169 -10.17 -0.58 8.31
CA PHE A 169 -11.40 -0.17 8.98
C PHE A 169 -12.40 0.43 7.95
N PRO A 170 -13.70 0.17 8.03
CA PRO A 170 -14.43 -0.50 9.13
C PRO A 170 -14.62 -2.02 8.97
N TYR A 171 -14.05 -2.63 7.94
CA TYR A 171 -14.17 -4.10 7.71
C TYR A 171 -13.49 -4.91 8.82
N LYS A 172 -12.35 -4.45 9.28
CA LYS A 172 -11.64 -5.01 10.45
C LYS A 172 -11.76 -4.05 11.64
N LYS A 173 -11.95 -4.61 12.85
CA LYS A 173 -12.22 -3.85 14.09
C LYS A 173 -11.03 -3.87 15.04
N ALA A 174 -11.19 -3.23 16.21
CA ALA A 174 -10.14 -3.05 17.19
C ALA A 174 -9.49 -4.37 17.67
N ASP A 175 -10.25 -5.46 17.82
CA ASP A 175 -9.71 -6.74 18.23
C ASP A 175 -8.81 -7.37 17.16
N TYR A 176 -9.18 -7.20 15.89
CA TYR A 176 -8.31 -7.56 14.77
C TYR A 176 -7.01 -6.75 14.77
N ALA A 177 -7.10 -5.43 15.01
CA ALA A 177 -5.90 -4.59 15.11
C ALA A 177 -4.95 -5.07 16.19
N LYS A 178 -5.46 -5.37 17.40
CA LYS A 178 -4.65 -5.92 18.50
C LYS A 178 -4.01 -7.25 18.14
N ALA A 179 -4.78 -8.13 17.50
CA ALA A 179 -4.27 -9.44 17.09
C ALA A 179 -3.16 -9.32 16.04
N LEU A 180 -3.32 -8.43 15.04
CA LEU A 180 -2.31 -8.19 14.02
C LEU A 180 -1.04 -7.52 14.61
N ILE A 181 -1.19 -6.56 15.52
CA ILE A 181 -0.06 -5.95 16.24
C ILE A 181 0.71 -7.03 17.02
N ASN A 182 0.00 -7.87 17.78
CA ASN A 182 0.64 -8.94 18.55
C ASN A 182 1.34 -9.96 17.64
N ARG A 183 0.76 -10.25 16.47
CA ARG A 183 1.39 -11.11 15.47
C ARG A 183 2.71 -10.51 14.96
N ILE A 184 2.73 -9.21 14.60
CA ILE A 184 3.94 -8.53 14.16
C ILE A 184 5.00 -8.53 15.26
N ILE A 185 4.62 -8.25 16.51
CA ILE A 185 5.54 -8.27 17.66
C ILE A 185 6.15 -9.68 17.89
N ALA A 186 5.38 -10.73 17.63
CA ALA A 186 5.82 -12.12 17.80
C ALA A 186 6.72 -12.65 16.66
N LEU A 187 6.81 -11.96 15.51
CA LEU A 187 7.71 -12.38 14.43
C LEU A 187 9.18 -12.34 14.89
N ASP A 188 9.95 -13.28 14.37
CA ASP A 188 11.42 -13.35 14.59
C ASP A 188 12.15 -12.40 13.65
N ILE A 189 12.00 -11.09 13.91
CA ILE A 189 12.61 -9.97 13.17
C ILE A 189 13.18 -8.97 14.16
N SER A 190 13.99 -8.02 13.67
CA SER A 190 14.58 -6.97 14.50
C SER A 190 13.52 -6.08 15.17
N GLU A 191 13.83 -5.51 16.33
CA GLU A 191 12.93 -4.52 16.97
C GLU A 191 12.76 -3.27 16.09
N GLU A 192 13.78 -2.89 15.34
CA GLU A 192 13.74 -1.79 14.38
C GLU A 192 12.71 -2.06 13.27
N ALA A 193 12.69 -3.28 12.71
CA ALA A 193 11.67 -3.69 11.74
C ALA A 193 10.25 -3.64 12.34
N LYS A 194 10.05 -4.10 13.58
CA LYS A 194 8.75 -4.04 14.27
C LYS A 194 8.26 -2.60 14.44
N GLU A 195 9.11 -1.72 14.93
CA GLU A 195 8.80 -0.29 15.09
C GLU A 195 8.54 0.38 13.72
N GLY A 196 9.34 0.03 12.72
CA GLY A 196 9.17 0.47 11.33
C GLY A 196 7.79 0.12 10.82
N ILE A 197 7.43 -1.15 10.86
CA ILE A 197 6.13 -1.68 10.40
C ILE A 197 4.97 -1.01 11.13
N LEU A 198 5.06 -0.86 12.46
CA LEU A 198 3.97 -0.37 13.29
C LEU A 198 3.74 1.15 13.20
N GLY A 199 4.62 1.89 12.52
CA GLY A 199 4.40 3.33 12.32
C GLY A 199 5.50 4.07 11.58
N LYS A 200 6.77 3.91 11.95
CA LYS A 200 7.87 4.75 11.45
C LYS A 200 8.04 4.71 9.93
N ASN A 201 7.83 3.55 9.30
CA ASN A 201 7.94 3.43 7.84
C ASN A 201 6.89 4.27 7.11
N LEU A 202 5.65 4.32 7.62
CA LEU A 202 4.62 5.17 7.05
C LEU A 202 4.88 6.65 7.32
N GLU A 203 5.32 7.02 8.53
CA GLU A 203 5.71 8.40 8.88
C GLU A 203 6.80 8.90 7.92
N HIS A 204 7.85 8.10 7.74
CA HIS A 204 8.92 8.39 6.78
C HIS A 204 8.41 8.48 5.32
N ALA A 205 7.56 7.55 4.90
CA ALA A 205 6.99 7.56 3.56
C ALA A 205 6.19 8.85 3.27
N LEU A 206 5.50 9.38 4.30
CA LEU A 206 4.69 10.60 4.23
C LEU A 206 5.50 11.89 4.49
N GLY A 207 6.80 11.78 4.81
CA GLY A 207 7.65 12.94 5.14
C GLY A 207 7.19 13.65 6.43
N MET A 208 6.93 12.87 7.48
CA MET A 208 6.45 13.35 8.78
C MET A 208 7.49 13.17 9.90
N ASP A 209 8.74 12.84 9.56
CA ASP A 209 9.87 12.65 10.48
C ASP A 209 10.27 13.91 11.24
#